data_2a8cde0869814935581c6f348846d038
#
_entry.id   2a8cde0869814935581c6f348846d038
#
_cell.length_a   1.000
_cell.length_b   1.000
_cell.length_c   1.000
_cell.angle_alpha   90.00
_cell.angle_beta   90.00
_cell.angle_gamma   90.00
#
_symmetry.space_group_name_H-M   'P 1'
#
loop_
_entity.id
_entity.type
_entity.pdbx_description
1 polymer ?
#
loop_
_entity_poly.entity_id
_entity_poly.type
_entity_poly.pdbx_seq_one_letter_code
_entity_poly.pdbx_strand_id
1 'polypeptide(L)'
;MGKAIGVDPSEFQIKTAKERCKNLSNVQFLCSNANDINIKINSCDAVTFTQTLEYIDDVDEALCAAKKLQKPMSIFVNVSTLWDFFGFHGPEKELNNMMHEIYRSQKHPMLPTKLNGKLEKQGYKNIKTLEIPFFITNKDENSFPKYHEILMVNAAIKKGVSEDLVQK
;
A
#
# COMPACT_ATOMS: atom_id res chain seq x y z
N MET A 1 -7.27 18.71 -18.77
CA MET A 1 -6.47 17.64 -18.18
C MET A 1 -6.59 17.73 -16.66
N GLY A 2 -6.87 16.63 -15.96
CA GLY A 2 -6.99 16.62 -14.49
C GLY A 2 -5.65 16.87 -13.80
N LYS A 3 -5.70 17.29 -12.54
CA LYS A 3 -4.51 17.42 -11.68
C LYS A 3 -4.41 16.19 -10.77
N ALA A 4 -3.20 15.73 -10.50
CA ALA A 4 -2.92 14.67 -9.54
C ALA A 4 -1.97 15.18 -8.44
N ILE A 5 -2.18 14.71 -7.21
CA ILE A 5 -1.31 14.98 -6.08
C ILE A 5 -0.90 13.65 -5.49
N GLY A 6 0.39 13.33 -5.54
CA GLY A 6 0.98 12.18 -4.86
C GLY A 6 1.45 12.58 -3.47
N VAL A 7 1.17 11.73 -2.49
CA VAL A 7 1.55 11.97 -1.08
C VAL A 7 2.28 10.73 -0.55
N ASP A 8 3.41 10.93 0.07
CA ASP A 8 4.18 9.88 0.73
C ASP A 8 5.01 10.50 1.87
N PRO A 9 5.16 9.88 3.04
CA PRO A 9 5.98 10.40 4.12
C PRO A 9 7.49 10.28 3.85
N SER A 10 7.90 9.48 2.87
CA SER A 10 9.31 9.26 2.52
C SER A 10 9.80 10.30 1.51
N GLU A 11 10.75 11.14 1.92
CA GLU A 11 11.43 12.08 1.01
C GLU A 11 12.07 11.37 -0.19
N PHE A 12 12.62 10.17 0.03
CA PHE A 12 13.21 9.35 -1.02
C PHE A 12 12.18 8.95 -2.08
N GLN A 13 10.99 8.50 -1.65
CA GLN A 13 9.91 8.13 -2.56
C GLN A 13 9.38 9.35 -3.32
N ILE A 14 9.23 10.48 -2.65
CA ILE A 14 8.82 11.74 -3.27
C ILE A 14 9.85 12.19 -4.33
N LYS A 15 11.16 12.11 -4.02
CA LYS A 15 12.21 12.43 -4.98
C LYS A 15 12.15 11.53 -6.21
N THR A 16 11.99 10.22 -5.99
CA THR A 16 11.88 9.22 -7.07
C THR A 16 10.63 9.48 -7.94
N ALA A 17 9.50 9.77 -7.31
CA ALA A 17 8.27 10.08 -8.02
C ALA A 17 8.39 11.36 -8.87
N LYS A 18 9.00 12.42 -8.34
CA LYS A 18 9.27 13.66 -9.08
C LYS A 18 10.14 13.40 -10.32
N GLU A 19 11.19 12.59 -10.19
CA GLU A 19 12.06 12.25 -11.33
C GLU A 19 11.31 11.46 -12.41
N ARG A 20 10.50 10.46 -11.99
CA ARG A 20 9.69 9.66 -12.92
C ARG A 20 8.63 10.48 -13.66
N CYS A 21 8.07 11.48 -12.99
CA CYS A 21 7.00 12.31 -13.52
C CYS A 21 7.46 13.70 -14.01
N LYS A 22 8.77 13.92 -14.19
CA LYS A 22 9.34 15.23 -14.56
C LYS A 22 8.78 15.85 -15.83
N ASN A 23 8.26 15.04 -16.74
CA ASN A 23 7.65 15.49 -17.99
C ASN A 23 6.14 15.75 -17.87
N LEU A 24 5.55 15.60 -16.67
CA LEU A 24 4.11 15.80 -16.43
C LEU A 24 3.88 17.13 -15.69
N SER A 25 3.24 18.08 -16.34
CA SER A 25 2.97 19.39 -15.76
C SER A 25 1.76 19.44 -14.82
N ASN A 26 0.94 18.39 -14.80
CA ASN A 26 -0.29 18.29 -14.02
C ASN A 26 -0.18 17.44 -12.75
N VAL A 27 1.03 17.10 -12.35
CA VAL A 27 1.30 16.29 -11.14
C VAL A 27 2.07 17.10 -10.10
N GLN A 28 1.65 17.00 -8.85
CA GLN A 28 2.32 17.58 -7.69
C GLN A 28 2.65 16.47 -6.68
N PHE A 29 3.67 16.69 -5.86
CA PHE A 29 4.08 15.73 -4.83
C PHE A 29 4.28 16.45 -3.50
N LEU A 30 3.70 15.86 -2.43
CA LEU A 30 3.80 16.33 -1.06
C LEU A 30 4.48 15.26 -0.20
N CYS A 31 5.48 15.66 0.56
CA CYS A 31 6.07 14.82 1.60
C CYS A 31 5.26 15.02 2.88
N SER A 32 4.35 14.09 3.18
CA SER A 32 3.44 14.19 4.32
C SER A 32 2.84 12.83 4.67
N ASN A 33 2.39 12.66 5.89
CA ASN A 33 1.57 11.52 6.30
C ASN A 33 0.16 11.63 5.73
N ALA A 34 -0.51 10.48 5.57
CA ALA A 34 -1.85 10.40 4.99
C ALA A 34 -2.95 11.08 5.85
N ASN A 35 -2.70 11.26 7.14
CA ASN A 35 -3.59 11.94 8.09
C ASN A 35 -3.31 13.45 8.23
N ASP A 36 -2.21 13.95 7.65
CA ASP A 36 -1.79 15.37 7.76
C ASP A 36 -1.51 15.98 6.38
N ILE A 37 -2.47 15.87 5.47
CA ILE A 37 -2.35 16.36 4.08
C ILE A 37 -2.85 17.80 4.01
N ASN A 38 -1.94 18.74 3.81
CA ASN A 38 -2.25 20.16 3.69
C ASN A 38 -2.67 20.53 2.25
N ILE A 39 -3.86 20.12 1.84
CA ILE A 39 -4.52 20.57 0.62
C ILE A 39 -5.94 21.03 0.94
N LYS A 40 -6.56 21.75 0.00
CA LYS A 40 -7.90 22.31 0.19
C LYS A 40 -8.92 21.18 0.42
N ILE A 41 -9.72 21.31 1.46
CA ILE A 41 -10.87 20.42 1.72
C ILE A 41 -11.89 20.50 0.57
N ASN A 42 -12.63 19.43 0.34
CA ASN A 42 -13.64 19.34 -0.74
C ASN A 42 -13.06 19.69 -2.12
N SER A 43 -11.84 19.29 -2.41
CA SER A 43 -11.17 19.61 -3.67
C SER A 43 -10.89 18.41 -4.58
N CYS A 44 -10.93 17.19 -4.03
CA CYS A 44 -10.58 15.98 -4.77
C CYS A 44 -11.83 15.30 -5.35
N ASP A 45 -11.77 14.99 -6.64
CA ASP A 45 -12.78 14.19 -7.34
C ASP A 45 -12.60 12.69 -7.09
N ALA A 46 -11.37 12.29 -6.74
CA ALA A 46 -11.03 10.94 -6.32
C ALA A 46 -9.90 10.97 -5.31
N VAL A 47 -9.90 9.99 -4.38
CA VAL A 47 -8.76 9.68 -3.50
C VAL A 47 -8.45 8.20 -3.64
N THR A 48 -7.16 7.87 -3.80
CA THR A 48 -6.72 6.48 -3.93
C THR A 48 -5.62 6.15 -2.92
N PHE A 49 -5.71 4.95 -2.35
CA PHE A 49 -4.65 4.31 -1.59
C PHE A 49 -4.27 3.02 -2.30
N THR A 50 -2.99 2.84 -2.59
CA THR A 50 -2.50 1.61 -3.22
C THR A 50 -1.37 1.06 -2.39
N GLN A 51 -1.57 -0.11 -1.79
CA GLN A 51 -0.61 -0.74 -0.88
C GLN A 51 -0.10 0.25 0.18
N THR A 52 -1.03 0.90 0.87
CA THR A 52 -0.70 2.03 1.77
C THR A 52 -1.38 1.89 3.13
N LEU A 53 -2.71 1.70 3.16
CA LEU A 53 -3.47 1.69 4.42
C LEU A 53 -3.02 0.58 5.38
N GLU A 54 -2.53 -0.54 4.86
CA GLU A 54 -2.01 -1.65 5.66
C GLU A 54 -0.74 -1.31 6.47
N TYR A 55 -0.08 -0.18 6.16
CA TYR A 55 1.15 0.28 6.82
C TYR A 55 0.94 1.50 7.72
N ILE A 56 -0.24 2.12 7.68
CA ILE A 56 -0.58 3.31 8.48
C ILE A 56 -0.93 2.90 9.92
N ASP A 57 -0.53 3.68 10.92
CA ASP A 57 -0.83 3.39 12.32
C ASP A 57 -2.33 3.47 12.60
N ASP A 58 -2.95 4.58 12.29
CA ASP A 58 -4.38 4.81 12.45
C ASP A 58 -5.08 4.92 11.09
N VAL A 59 -5.67 3.80 10.66
CA VAL A 59 -6.42 3.71 9.40
C VAL A 59 -7.68 4.58 9.45
N ASP A 60 -8.35 4.67 10.60
CA ASP A 60 -9.59 5.43 10.72
C ASP A 60 -9.32 6.93 10.61
N GLU A 61 -8.22 7.41 11.19
CA GLU A 61 -7.77 8.80 11.06
C GLU A 61 -7.41 9.13 9.59
N ALA A 62 -6.67 8.25 8.91
CA ALA A 62 -6.33 8.43 7.50
C ALA A 62 -7.56 8.47 6.60
N LEU A 63 -8.54 7.60 6.84
CA LEU A 63 -9.81 7.60 6.11
C LEU A 63 -10.63 8.86 6.38
N CYS A 64 -10.64 9.35 7.62
CA CYS A 64 -11.28 10.62 7.99
C CYS A 64 -10.63 11.80 7.25
N ALA A 65 -9.30 11.86 7.23
CA ALA A 65 -8.56 12.89 6.49
C ALA A 65 -8.88 12.82 4.99
N ALA A 66 -8.81 11.63 4.39
CA ALA A 66 -9.18 11.41 2.99
C ALA A 66 -10.59 11.90 2.68
N LYS A 67 -11.56 11.59 3.56
CA LYS A 67 -12.95 12.01 3.40
C LYS A 67 -13.12 13.53 3.37
N LYS A 68 -12.38 14.25 4.21
CA LYS A 68 -12.40 15.73 4.23
C LYS A 68 -11.89 16.34 2.93
N LEU A 69 -10.98 15.69 2.24
CA LEU A 69 -10.42 16.18 0.97
C LEU A 69 -11.37 15.97 -0.20
N GLN A 70 -12.26 15.00 -0.10
CA GLN A 70 -13.14 14.57 -1.16
C GLN A 70 -14.34 15.51 -1.33
N LYS A 71 -14.68 15.81 -2.58
CA LYS A 71 -15.95 16.48 -2.95
C LYS A 71 -17.15 15.55 -2.68
N PRO A 72 -18.37 16.09 -2.55
CA PRO A 72 -19.56 15.27 -2.64
C PRO A 72 -19.58 14.43 -3.94
N MET A 73 -20.04 13.18 -3.85
CA MET A 73 -20.10 12.24 -4.98
C MET A 73 -18.75 11.86 -5.61
N SER A 74 -17.65 12.12 -4.92
CA SER A 74 -16.31 11.70 -5.34
C SER A 74 -16.08 10.20 -5.15
N ILE A 75 -15.01 9.68 -5.73
CA ILE A 75 -14.65 8.27 -5.70
C ILE A 75 -13.54 8.04 -4.69
N PHE A 76 -13.67 6.97 -3.90
CA PHE A 76 -12.60 6.41 -3.09
C PHE A 76 -12.19 5.06 -3.67
N VAL A 77 -10.89 4.84 -3.84
CA VAL A 77 -10.34 3.57 -4.31
C VAL A 77 -9.26 3.11 -3.34
N ASN A 78 -9.31 1.85 -2.95
CA ASN A 78 -8.24 1.22 -2.20
C ASN A 78 -7.82 -0.09 -2.88
N VAL A 79 -6.51 -0.29 -2.98
CA VAL A 79 -5.91 -1.54 -3.42
C VAL A 79 -5.01 -2.02 -2.30
N SER A 80 -5.36 -3.12 -1.68
CA SER A 80 -4.62 -3.73 -0.55
C SER A 80 -4.46 -5.23 -0.76
N THR A 81 -3.46 -5.80 -0.14
CA THR A 81 -3.21 -7.24 -0.12
C THR A 81 -3.71 -7.86 1.17
N LEU A 82 -4.31 -9.05 1.09
CA LEU A 82 -4.58 -9.91 2.23
C LEU A 82 -3.28 -10.63 2.62
N TRP A 83 -2.44 -9.96 3.39
CA TRP A 83 -1.11 -10.45 3.74
C TRP A 83 -1.11 -11.77 4.51
N ASP A 84 -2.12 -12.02 5.33
CA ASP A 84 -2.27 -13.28 6.06
C ASP A 84 -2.56 -14.49 5.13
N PHE A 85 -3.09 -14.23 3.94
CA PHE A 85 -3.32 -15.23 2.88
C PHE A 85 -2.28 -15.20 1.77
N PHE A 86 -1.31 -14.30 1.84
CA PHE A 86 -0.24 -14.27 0.86
C PHE A 86 0.70 -15.46 1.11
N GLY A 87 0.73 -16.39 0.16
CA GLY A 87 1.50 -17.62 0.26
C GLY A 87 2.73 -17.59 -0.61
N PHE A 88 3.85 -18.01 -0.04
CA PHE A 88 5.07 -18.32 -0.77
C PHE A 88 5.29 -19.84 -0.74
N HIS A 89 5.56 -20.44 -1.90
CA HIS A 89 5.77 -21.87 -2.05
C HIS A 89 7.13 -22.13 -2.72
N GLY A 90 8.18 -22.05 -1.94
CA GLY A 90 9.50 -22.52 -2.31
C GLY A 90 9.70 -24.02 -1.95
N PRO A 91 10.84 -24.62 -2.30
CA PRO A 91 11.13 -26.03 -2.03
C PRO A 91 11.29 -26.34 -0.53
N GLU A 92 11.68 -25.37 0.29
CA GLU A 92 11.97 -25.55 1.70
C GLU A 92 10.79 -25.12 2.58
N LYS A 93 10.18 -26.07 3.30
CA LYS A 93 9.00 -25.84 4.15
C LYS A 93 9.27 -24.84 5.28
N GLU A 94 10.45 -24.89 5.89
CA GLU A 94 10.83 -23.98 6.98
C GLU A 94 10.93 -22.54 6.49
N LEU A 95 11.55 -22.34 5.34
CA LEU A 95 11.62 -21.02 4.69
C LEU A 95 10.23 -20.49 4.34
N ASN A 96 9.35 -21.33 3.79
CA ASN A 96 7.98 -20.95 3.49
C ASN A 96 7.22 -20.49 4.74
N ASN A 97 7.36 -21.23 5.86
CA ASN A 97 6.73 -20.87 7.14
C ASN A 97 7.25 -19.52 7.65
N MET A 98 8.57 -19.30 7.59
CA MET A 98 9.17 -18.03 8.00
C MET A 98 8.68 -16.86 7.14
N MET A 99 8.56 -17.05 5.85
CA MET A 99 8.01 -16.03 4.94
C MET A 99 6.55 -15.70 5.30
N HIS A 100 5.73 -16.71 5.61
CA HIS A 100 4.36 -16.50 6.07
C HIS A 100 4.30 -15.67 7.36
N GLU A 101 5.17 -15.95 8.33
CA GLU A 101 5.24 -15.18 9.58
C GLU A 101 5.64 -13.70 9.33
N ILE A 102 6.53 -13.47 8.36
CA ILE A 102 6.89 -12.09 7.96
C ILE A 102 5.66 -11.36 7.40
N TYR A 103 4.88 -11.98 6.53
CA TYR A 103 3.65 -11.37 5.97
C TYR A 103 2.59 -11.13 7.04
N ARG A 104 2.35 -12.08 7.93
CA ARG A 104 1.41 -11.95 9.05
C ARG A 104 1.78 -10.86 10.04
N SER A 105 3.07 -10.55 10.14
CA SER A 105 3.56 -9.49 11.03
C SER A 105 3.41 -8.07 10.48
N GLN A 106 2.81 -7.89 9.30
CA GLN A 106 2.43 -6.57 8.82
C GLN A 106 1.44 -5.92 9.78
N LYS A 107 1.41 -4.59 9.82
CA LYS A 107 0.62 -3.83 10.78
C LYS A 107 -0.88 -4.15 10.71
N HIS A 108 -1.41 -4.28 9.52
CA HIS A 108 -2.82 -4.61 9.26
C HIS A 108 -2.96 -5.70 8.18
N PRO A 109 -2.53 -6.96 8.47
CA PRO A 109 -2.47 -8.02 7.44
C PRO A 109 -3.85 -8.41 6.89
N MET A 110 -4.91 -8.16 7.66
CA MET A 110 -6.30 -8.47 7.31
C MET A 110 -7.15 -7.22 7.04
N LEU A 111 -6.51 -6.09 6.72
CA LEU A 111 -7.22 -4.83 6.48
C LEU A 111 -8.36 -4.96 5.44
N PRO A 112 -8.17 -5.61 4.27
CA PRO A 112 -9.22 -5.71 3.26
C PRO A 112 -10.54 -6.27 3.78
N THR A 113 -10.51 -7.23 4.71
CA THR A 113 -11.73 -7.82 5.30
C THR A 113 -12.48 -6.88 6.25
N LYS A 114 -11.79 -5.86 6.78
CA LYS A 114 -12.33 -4.90 7.75
C LYS A 114 -12.65 -3.55 7.12
N LEU A 115 -12.15 -3.32 5.91
CA LEU A 115 -12.17 -1.99 5.30
C LEU A 115 -13.59 -1.50 4.99
N ASN A 116 -14.48 -2.37 4.53
CA ASN A 116 -15.86 -1.98 4.23
C ASN A 116 -16.55 -1.35 5.45
N GLY A 117 -16.47 -2.01 6.62
CA GLY A 117 -17.05 -1.45 7.85
C GLY A 117 -16.40 -0.14 8.31
N LYS A 118 -15.10 0.04 8.06
CA LYS A 118 -14.41 1.30 8.33
C LYS A 118 -14.88 2.42 7.39
N LEU A 119 -15.05 2.12 6.11
CA LEU A 119 -15.55 3.06 5.11
C LEU A 119 -17.01 3.47 5.41
N GLU A 120 -17.87 2.52 5.79
CA GLU A 120 -19.25 2.80 6.20
C GLU A 120 -19.31 3.77 7.38
N LYS A 121 -18.47 3.58 8.40
CA LYS A 121 -18.34 4.48 9.56
C LYS A 121 -17.94 5.90 9.15
N GLN A 122 -17.15 6.06 8.10
CA GLN A 122 -16.78 7.35 7.53
C GLN A 122 -17.84 7.93 6.57
N GLY A 123 -18.99 7.27 6.44
CA GLY A 123 -20.10 7.74 5.60
C GLY A 123 -19.92 7.48 4.10
N TYR A 124 -19.02 6.58 3.71
CA TYR A 124 -18.97 6.10 2.33
C TYR A 124 -20.17 5.21 2.02
N LYS A 125 -20.65 5.28 0.78
CA LYS A 125 -21.81 4.51 0.30
C LYS A 125 -21.47 3.83 -1.02
N ASN A 126 -22.28 2.85 -1.40
CA ASN A 126 -22.09 2.09 -2.64
C ASN A 126 -20.71 1.40 -2.70
N ILE A 127 -20.26 0.89 -1.57
CA ILE A 127 -18.97 0.20 -1.45
C ILE A 127 -19.04 -1.11 -2.25
N LYS A 128 -18.02 -1.32 -3.09
CA LYS A 128 -17.84 -2.57 -3.85
C LYS A 128 -16.45 -3.09 -3.58
N THR A 129 -16.36 -4.38 -3.27
CA THR A 129 -15.09 -5.09 -3.14
C THR A 129 -14.92 -6.01 -4.33
N LEU A 130 -13.74 -5.98 -4.93
CA LEU A 130 -13.32 -6.89 -5.98
C LEU A 130 -12.13 -7.68 -5.49
N GLU A 131 -12.16 -8.98 -5.63
CA GLU A 131 -11.05 -9.88 -5.35
C GLU A 131 -10.30 -10.15 -6.66
N ILE A 132 -9.00 -9.98 -6.64
CA ILE A 132 -8.13 -10.24 -7.78
C ILE A 132 -7.10 -11.27 -7.32
N PRO A 133 -7.38 -12.57 -7.48
CA PRO A 133 -6.38 -13.60 -7.22
C PRO A 133 -5.28 -13.52 -8.27
N PHE A 134 -4.03 -13.67 -7.86
CA PHE A 134 -2.92 -13.71 -8.78
C PHE A 134 -1.91 -14.77 -8.36
N PHE A 135 -1.32 -15.41 -9.35
CA PHE A 135 -0.18 -16.31 -9.20
C PHE A 135 1.02 -15.72 -9.92
N ILE A 136 2.15 -15.74 -9.26
CA ILE A 136 3.38 -15.22 -9.81
C ILE A 136 4.34 -16.39 -9.97
N THR A 137 4.66 -16.74 -11.20
CA THR A 137 5.53 -17.86 -11.54
C THR A 137 6.87 -17.41 -12.14
N ASN A 138 6.95 -16.17 -12.62
CA ASN A 138 8.14 -15.64 -13.27
C ASN A 138 8.77 -14.52 -12.43
N LYS A 139 10.10 -14.48 -12.44
CA LYS A 139 10.92 -13.55 -11.68
C LYS A 139 11.74 -12.68 -12.65
N ASP A 140 11.07 -11.75 -13.29
CA ASP A 140 11.73 -10.75 -14.13
C ASP A 140 12.27 -9.60 -13.31
N GLU A 141 13.32 -8.95 -13.78
CA GLU A 141 14.03 -7.85 -13.08
C GLU A 141 13.11 -6.70 -12.60
N ASN A 142 12.05 -6.41 -13.34
CA ASN A 142 11.09 -5.35 -13.03
C ASN A 142 9.73 -5.89 -12.55
N SER A 143 9.68 -7.15 -12.13
CA SER A 143 8.44 -7.79 -11.70
C SER A 143 8.15 -7.54 -10.23
N PHE A 144 6.87 -7.65 -9.86
CA PHE A 144 6.43 -7.63 -8.47
C PHE A 144 7.16 -8.67 -7.59
N PRO A 145 7.42 -9.92 -8.03
CA PRO A 145 8.21 -10.87 -7.24
C PRO A 145 9.61 -10.38 -6.93
N LYS A 146 10.30 -9.78 -7.88
CA LYS A 146 11.65 -9.26 -7.66
C LYS A 146 11.67 -8.12 -6.64
N TYR A 147 10.70 -7.22 -6.72
CA TYR A 147 10.53 -6.15 -5.72
C TYR A 147 10.21 -6.72 -4.34
N HIS A 148 9.30 -7.71 -4.28
CA HIS A 148 8.94 -8.39 -3.04
C HIS A 148 10.10 -9.15 -2.41
N GLU A 149 10.92 -9.81 -3.21
CA GLU A 149 12.14 -10.47 -2.74
C GLU A 149 13.02 -9.49 -1.96
N ILE A 150 13.30 -8.32 -2.52
CA ILE A 150 14.13 -7.29 -1.86
C ILE A 150 13.50 -6.86 -0.53
N LEU A 151 12.18 -6.65 -0.50
CA LEU A 151 11.48 -6.28 0.73
C LEU A 151 11.54 -7.39 1.79
N MET A 152 11.37 -8.65 1.37
CA MET A 152 11.39 -9.80 2.27
C MET A 152 12.78 -10.06 2.83
N VAL A 153 13.82 -10.00 2.00
CA VAL A 153 15.23 -10.06 2.42
C VAL A 153 15.49 -9.03 3.52
N ASN A 154 15.14 -7.78 3.29
CA ASN A 154 15.34 -6.71 4.27
C ASN A 154 14.52 -6.93 5.55
N ALA A 155 13.30 -7.44 5.45
CA ALA A 155 12.46 -7.73 6.61
C ALA A 155 13.00 -8.93 7.41
N ALA A 156 13.49 -9.96 6.75
CA ALA A 156 14.10 -11.15 7.38
C ALA A 156 15.39 -10.76 8.14
N ILE A 157 16.28 -10.00 7.51
CA ILE A 157 17.51 -9.50 8.15
C ILE A 157 17.17 -8.66 9.39
N LYS A 158 16.21 -7.77 9.30
CA LYS A 158 15.74 -6.97 10.46
C LYS A 158 15.20 -7.82 11.60
N LYS A 159 14.68 -9.02 11.31
CA LYS A 159 14.21 -10.00 12.30
C LYS A 159 15.32 -10.97 12.78
N GLY A 160 16.57 -10.76 12.38
CA GLY A 160 17.72 -11.55 12.83
C GLY A 160 17.94 -12.85 12.08
N VAL A 161 17.31 -13.03 10.91
CA VAL A 161 17.61 -14.17 10.02
C VAL A 161 19.00 -13.98 9.42
N SER A 162 19.81 -15.05 9.40
CA SER A 162 21.16 -14.98 8.84
C SER A 162 21.14 -14.68 7.34
N GLU A 163 22.11 -13.93 6.87
CA GLU A 163 22.24 -13.57 5.45
C GLU A 163 22.37 -14.81 4.56
N ASP A 164 23.06 -15.87 5.02
CA ASP A 164 23.20 -17.14 4.29
C ASP A 164 21.86 -17.86 4.03
N LEU A 165 20.90 -17.71 4.96
CA LEU A 165 19.57 -18.30 4.80
C LEU A 165 18.68 -17.44 3.90
N VAL A 166 18.90 -16.15 3.87
CA VAL A 166 18.11 -15.19 3.08
C VAL A 166 18.53 -15.20 1.60
N GLN A 167 19.74 -15.67 1.28
CA GLN A 167 20.23 -15.78 -0.11
C GLN A 167 19.82 -17.08 -0.82
N LYS A 168 19.22 -18.04 -0.10
CA LYS A 168 18.66 -19.28 -0.67
C LYS A 168 17.26 -19.06 -1.20
#